data_b60b0de308fa4d84c50ae4a3544146b5
#
_entry.id   b60b0de308fa4d84c50ae4a3544146b5
#
_cell.length_a   1.000
_cell.length_b   1.000
_cell.length_c   1.000
_cell.angle_alpha   90.00
_cell.angle_beta   90.00
_cell.angle_gamma   90.00
#
_symmetry.space_group_name_H-M   'P 1'
#
loop_
_entity.id
_entity.type
_entity.pdbx_description
1 polymer ?
#
loop_
_entity_poly.entity_id
_entity_poly.type
_entity_poly.pdbx_seq_one_letter_code
_entity_poly.pdbx_strand_id
1 'polypeptide(L)'
;MWMQFDQFAKSLLDTLLRPVGTVRSQHAVRSTAQAVDLWFEPEPGRAAERARLGPLARVSEEACMLEPFHQAPGLQEVRACIRKQYNLAHWQEQEARGAQKAKAAQESEAAQAPGAATTEAGFPRLWIISAGRPELVLARYEMRSMDGDGWLPGFWQAADGHALHVVVLRDLPETLDTLFLRLLGAGATHRRAVIEIGALPRDSWQYQLAMPLLLAFRIQMPPGLYDDSEDDMQYTETLERLYAEWEQRVKEQGREQATRDNIIGLYQARFGSMPEDMRAALTRIRDEDGLRRLLIVIGTTRALEDVSTAVREAAGAG
;
A
#
# COMPACT_ATOMS: atom_id res chain seq x y z
N MET A 1 -10.84 -16.17 9.40
CA MET A 1 -9.48 -16.27 8.82
C MET A 1 -9.42 -15.72 7.40
N TRP A 2 -10.26 -16.20 6.47
CA TRP A 2 -10.29 -15.76 5.07
C TRP A 2 -10.50 -14.24 4.91
N MET A 3 -11.41 -13.63 5.67
CA MET A 3 -11.69 -12.18 5.61
C MET A 3 -10.49 -11.32 6.04
N GLN A 4 -9.65 -11.80 6.94
CA GLN A 4 -8.51 -11.03 7.47
C GLN A 4 -7.36 -10.97 6.49
N PHE A 5 -7.06 -12.09 5.83
CA PHE A 5 -6.05 -12.12 4.78
C PHE A 5 -6.48 -11.27 3.58
N ASP A 6 -7.72 -11.38 3.16
CA ASP A 6 -8.31 -10.58 2.09
C ASP A 6 -8.18 -9.07 2.40
N GLN A 7 -8.53 -8.67 3.63
CA GLN A 7 -8.36 -7.28 4.05
C GLN A 7 -6.90 -6.85 4.10
N PHE A 8 -6.00 -7.71 4.59
CA PHE A 8 -4.57 -7.42 4.59
C PHE A 8 -4.02 -7.25 3.17
N ALA A 9 -4.33 -8.17 2.27
CA ALA A 9 -3.88 -8.12 0.89
C ALA A 9 -4.37 -6.84 0.19
N LYS A 10 -5.66 -6.52 0.34
CA LYS A 10 -6.25 -5.28 -0.20
C LYS A 10 -5.59 -4.04 0.40
N SER A 11 -5.38 -4.01 1.71
CA SER A 11 -4.75 -2.87 2.40
C SER A 11 -3.29 -2.70 1.97
N LEU A 12 -2.53 -3.78 1.83
CA LEU A 12 -1.15 -3.73 1.39
C LEU A 12 -1.05 -3.20 -0.05
N LEU A 13 -1.82 -3.77 -0.97
CA LEU A 13 -1.84 -3.35 -2.37
C LEU A 13 -2.35 -1.91 -2.52
N ASP A 14 -3.39 -1.52 -1.79
CA ASP A 14 -3.88 -0.14 -1.76
C ASP A 14 -2.80 0.83 -1.30
N THR A 15 -2.10 0.50 -0.21
CA THR A 15 -1.04 1.34 0.35
C THR A 15 0.15 1.49 -0.61
N LEU A 16 0.52 0.41 -1.31
CA LEU A 16 1.60 0.43 -2.29
C LEU A 16 1.27 1.21 -3.56
N LEU A 17 0.03 1.08 -4.05
CA LEU A 17 -0.38 1.61 -5.35
C LEU A 17 -0.99 3.01 -5.27
N ARG A 18 -1.58 3.40 -4.14
CA ARG A 18 -2.20 4.73 -3.98
C ARG A 18 -1.27 5.91 -4.25
N PRO A 19 0.04 5.90 -3.91
CA PRO A 19 0.95 6.99 -4.25
C PRO A 19 1.22 7.15 -5.75
N VAL A 20 0.94 6.12 -6.56
CA VAL A 20 1.29 6.07 -7.99
C VAL A 20 0.09 5.98 -8.92
N GLY A 21 -1.13 5.99 -8.35
CA GLY A 21 -2.35 5.93 -9.13
C GLY A 21 -3.61 5.93 -8.27
N THR A 22 -4.75 5.85 -8.93
CA THR A 22 -6.05 5.74 -8.26
C THR A 22 -6.35 4.28 -7.95
N VAL A 23 -6.58 3.96 -6.68
CA VAL A 23 -7.02 2.64 -6.23
C VAL A 23 -8.46 2.71 -5.77
N ARG A 24 -9.30 1.81 -6.27
CA ARG A 24 -10.69 1.66 -5.86
C ARG A 24 -10.91 0.23 -5.36
N SER A 25 -11.09 0.07 -4.05
CA SER A 25 -11.47 -1.20 -3.44
C SER A 25 -12.98 -1.42 -3.58
N GLN A 26 -13.39 -2.68 -3.75
CA GLN A 26 -14.80 -3.06 -3.88
C GLN A 26 -15.54 -2.28 -4.98
N HIS A 27 -14.85 -2.03 -6.11
CA HIS A 27 -15.45 -1.32 -7.23
C HIS A 27 -16.65 -2.08 -7.80
N ALA A 28 -17.84 -1.51 -7.63
CA ALA A 28 -19.10 -2.16 -8.03
C ALA A 28 -19.26 -2.17 -9.55
N VAL A 29 -19.50 -3.34 -10.12
CA VAL A 29 -19.87 -3.52 -11.53
C VAL A 29 -21.39 -3.48 -11.63
N ARG A 30 -21.94 -2.46 -12.27
CA ARG A 30 -23.38 -2.13 -12.24
C ARG A 30 -24.35 -3.19 -12.80
N SER A 31 -23.89 -4.21 -13.53
CA SER A 31 -24.78 -5.21 -14.14
C SER A 31 -25.10 -6.43 -13.27
N THR A 32 -24.34 -6.66 -12.21
CA THR A 32 -24.53 -7.75 -11.24
C THR A 32 -23.93 -7.29 -9.91
N ALA A 33 -24.38 -7.85 -8.78
CA ALA A 33 -23.84 -7.57 -7.44
C ALA A 33 -22.39 -8.12 -7.26
N GLN A 34 -21.54 -7.87 -8.25
CA GLN A 34 -20.14 -8.30 -8.29
C GLN A 34 -19.23 -7.07 -8.09
N ALA A 35 -18.27 -7.19 -7.21
CA ALA A 35 -17.23 -6.18 -6.99
C ALA A 35 -15.87 -6.76 -7.40
N VAL A 36 -15.04 -5.93 -8.02
CA VAL A 36 -13.61 -6.16 -8.22
C VAL A 36 -12.93 -5.91 -6.89
N ASP A 37 -11.99 -6.77 -6.48
CA ASP A 37 -11.29 -6.58 -5.22
C ASP A 37 -10.50 -5.28 -5.19
N LEU A 38 -9.65 -5.05 -6.19
CA LEU A 38 -9.01 -3.76 -6.42
C LEU A 38 -9.01 -3.42 -7.91
N TRP A 39 -9.40 -2.20 -8.22
CA TRP A 39 -9.20 -1.57 -9.51
C TRP A 39 -8.11 -0.51 -9.38
N PHE A 40 -7.10 -0.57 -10.23
CA PHE A 40 -6.00 0.39 -10.26
C PHE A 40 -5.92 1.10 -11.61
N GLU A 41 -5.74 2.41 -11.58
CA GLU A 41 -5.49 3.27 -12.74
C GLU A 41 -4.20 4.06 -12.47
N PRO A 42 -3.16 3.91 -13.30
CA PRO A 42 -1.90 4.62 -13.11
C PRO A 42 -2.07 6.12 -13.32
N GLU A 43 -1.44 6.91 -12.45
CA GLU A 43 -1.38 8.34 -12.61
C GLU A 43 -0.24 8.70 -13.58
N PRO A 44 -0.50 9.53 -14.61
CA PRO A 44 0.56 10.02 -15.51
C PRO A 44 1.65 10.78 -14.74
N GLY A 45 2.91 10.54 -15.11
CA GLY A 45 4.06 11.23 -14.48
C GLY A 45 4.62 10.55 -13.22
N ARG A 46 3.99 9.49 -12.67
CA ARG A 46 4.45 8.76 -11.48
C ARG A 46 5.33 7.54 -11.78
N ALA A 47 5.97 7.49 -12.95
CA ALA A 47 6.80 6.35 -13.36
C ALA A 47 8.01 6.13 -12.43
N ALA A 48 8.64 7.20 -11.94
CA ALA A 48 9.78 7.12 -11.03
C ALA A 48 9.40 6.55 -9.67
N GLU A 49 8.26 6.96 -9.13
CA GLU A 49 7.73 6.42 -7.87
C GLU A 49 7.30 4.94 -8.03
N ARG A 50 6.69 4.59 -9.18
CA ARG A 50 6.34 3.20 -9.48
C ARG A 50 7.56 2.29 -9.54
N ALA A 51 8.69 2.75 -10.10
CA ALA A 51 9.91 1.95 -10.21
C ALA A 51 10.39 1.36 -8.87
N ARG A 52 10.05 2.00 -7.73
CA ARG A 52 10.39 1.51 -6.38
C ARG A 52 9.58 0.29 -5.95
N LEU A 53 8.52 -0.05 -6.67
CA LEU A 53 7.63 -1.16 -6.33
C LEU A 53 8.12 -2.52 -6.86
N GLY A 54 9.33 -2.58 -7.46
CA GLY A 54 9.85 -3.80 -8.05
C GLY A 54 8.93 -4.38 -9.13
N PRO A 55 8.64 -5.69 -9.16
CA PRO A 55 7.76 -6.29 -10.16
C PRO A 55 6.34 -5.70 -10.19
N LEU A 56 5.85 -5.20 -9.06
CA LEU A 56 4.53 -4.56 -9.00
C LEU A 56 4.49 -3.26 -9.83
N ALA A 57 5.64 -2.62 -10.09
CA ALA A 57 5.73 -1.48 -10.99
C ALA A 57 5.24 -1.83 -12.40
N ARG A 58 5.66 -3.00 -12.92
CA ARG A 58 5.25 -3.49 -14.25
C ARG A 58 3.78 -3.93 -14.27
N VAL A 59 3.30 -4.57 -13.20
CA VAL A 59 1.88 -4.90 -13.04
C VAL A 59 1.01 -3.64 -13.12
N SER A 60 1.50 -2.52 -12.58
CA SER A 60 0.80 -1.24 -12.48
C SER A 60 1.15 -0.22 -13.58
N GLU A 61 1.74 -0.64 -14.69
CA GLU A 61 2.00 0.23 -15.85
C GLU A 61 0.72 0.66 -16.56
N GLU A 62 -0.27 -0.20 -16.57
CA GLU A 62 -1.57 0.03 -17.18
C GLU A 62 -2.71 -0.18 -16.17
N ALA A 63 -3.91 0.27 -16.53
CA ALA A 63 -5.10 0.03 -15.72
C ALA A 63 -5.36 -1.47 -15.58
N CYS A 64 -5.54 -1.92 -14.35
CA CYS A 64 -5.66 -3.34 -14.06
C CYS A 64 -6.57 -3.67 -12.88
N MET A 65 -7.09 -4.89 -12.92
CA MET A 65 -7.77 -5.54 -11.82
C MET A 65 -6.79 -6.41 -11.06
N LEU A 66 -6.81 -6.33 -9.72
CA LEU A 66 -6.00 -7.16 -8.84
C LEU A 66 -6.93 -8.00 -7.96
N GLU A 67 -6.83 -9.32 -8.08
CA GLU A 67 -7.65 -10.30 -7.36
C GLU A 67 -6.72 -11.20 -6.51
N PRO A 68 -6.51 -10.89 -5.22
CA PRO A 68 -5.64 -11.67 -4.34
C PRO A 68 -6.34 -12.91 -3.80
N PHE A 69 -5.63 -14.05 -3.83
CA PHE A 69 -6.08 -15.34 -3.32
C PHE A 69 -5.09 -15.89 -2.29
N HIS A 70 -5.59 -16.17 -1.11
CA HIS A 70 -4.81 -16.77 -0.02
C HIS A 70 -4.38 -18.22 -0.29
N GLN A 71 -5.05 -18.89 -1.22
CA GLN A 71 -4.74 -20.25 -1.70
C GLN A 71 -4.71 -20.26 -3.23
N ALA A 72 -4.35 -21.40 -3.81
CA ALA A 72 -4.46 -21.58 -5.25
C ALA A 72 -5.94 -21.52 -5.68
N PRO A 73 -6.37 -20.55 -6.50
CA PRO A 73 -7.75 -20.49 -6.97
C PRO A 73 -8.05 -21.64 -7.93
N GLY A 74 -9.28 -22.13 -7.87
CA GLY A 74 -9.81 -23.09 -8.83
C GLY A 74 -10.32 -22.42 -10.11
N LEU A 75 -10.70 -23.24 -11.08
CA LEU A 75 -11.23 -22.76 -12.37
C LEU A 75 -12.49 -21.92 -12.22
N GLN A 76 -13.36 -22.23 -11.24
CA GLN A 76 -14.61 -21.48 -11.05
C GLN A 76 -14.33 -20.07 -10.51
N GLU A 77 -13.38 -19.92 -9.60
CA GLU A 77 -12.96 -18.64 -9.04
C GLU A 77 -12.33 -17.76 -10.13
N VAL A 78 -11.41 -18.32 -10.93
CA VAL A 78 -10.80 -17.61 -12.06
C VAL A 78 -11.84 -17.21 -13.11
N ARG A 79 -12.79 -18.07 -13.45
CA ARG A 79 -13.90 -17.71 -14.34
C ARG A 79 -14.77 -16.62 -13.78
N ALA A 80 -14.95 -16.55 -12.46
CA ALA A 80 -15.69 -15.44 -11.84
C ALA A 80 -14.92 -14.12 -11.98
N CYS A 81 -13.59 -14.11 -11.82
CA CYS A 81 -12.74 -12.94 -12.04
C CYS A 81 -12.76 -12.51 -13.52
N ILE A 82 -12.67 -13.44 -14.47
CA ILE A 82 -12.77 -13.16 -15.90
C ILE A 82 -14.16 -12.55 -16.24
N ARG A 83 -15.24 -13.05 -15.63
CA ARG A 83 -16.57 -12.45 -15.82
C ARG A 83 -16.61 -11.00 -15.32
N LYS A 84 -16.01 -10.70 -14.16
CA LYS A 84 -15.88 -9.33 -13.65
C LYS A 84 -15.10 -8.44 -14.65
N GLN A 85 -14.00 -8.96 -15.22
CA GLN A 85 -13.17 -8.28 -16.22
C GLN A 85 -13.99 -7.88 -17.46
N TYR A 86 -14.73 -8.81 -18.06
CA TYR A 86 -15.58 -8.52 -19.23
C TYR A 86 -16.70 -7.56 -18.90
N ASN A 87 -17.33 -7.70 -17.74
CA ASN A 87 -18.38 -6.77 -17.29
C ASN A 87 -17.83 -5.36 -17.08
N LEU A 88 -16.62 -5.23 -16.53
CA LEU A 88 -15.95 -3.95 -16.35
C LEU A 88 -15.60 -3.30 -17.70
N ALA A 89 -15.01 -4.07 -18.62
CA ALA A 89 -14.70 -3.61 -19.97
C ALA A 89 -15.97 -3.10 -20.69
N HIS A 90 -17.04 -3.88 -20.66
CA HIS A 90 -18.31 -3.49 -21.27
C HIS A 90 -18.87 -2.18 -20.66
N TRP A 91 -18.79 -2.04 -19.35
CA TRP A 91 -19.23 -0.81 -18.68
C TRP A 91 -18.38 0.41 -19.08
N GLN A 92 -17.04 0.27 -19.13
CA GLN A 92 -16.14 1.33 -19.58
C GLN A 92 -16.41 1.74 -21.02
N GLU A 93 -16.68 0.79 -21.93
CA GLU A 93 -17.08 1.09 -23.29
C GLU A 93 -18.38 1.89 -23.37
N GLN A 94 -19.38 1.53 -22.54
CA GLN A 94 -20.66 2.24 -22.50
C GLN A 94 -20.49 3.68 -21.97
N GLU A 95 -19.66 3.89 -20.95
CA GLU A 95 -19.35 5.23 -20.44
C GLU A 95 -18.62 6.08 -21.50
N ALA A 96 -17.60 5.50 -22.16
CA ALA A 96 -16.87 6.19 -23.23
C ALA A 96 -17.79 6.62 -24.37
N ARG A 97 -18.69 5.72 -24.84
CA ARG A 97 -19.69 6.03 -25.86
C ARG A 97 -20.69 7.10 -25.41
N GLY A 98 -21.09 7.07 -24.14
CA GLY A 98 -21.96 8.08 -23.53
C GLY A 98 -21.32 9.47 -23.49
N ALA A 99 -20.06 9.52 -23.05
CA ALA A 99 -19.26 10.75 -23.00
C ALA A 99 -19.04 11.36 -24.40
N GLN A 100 -18.74 10.51 -25.40
CA GLN A 100 -18.60 10.93 -26.80
C GLN A 100 -19.91 11.52 -27.37
N LYS A 101 -21.05 10.88 -27.10
CA LYS A 101 -22.37 11.40 -27.54
C LYS A 101 -22.69 12.73 -26.88
N ALA A 102 -22.39 12.89 -25.58
CA ALA A 102 -22.59 14.15 -24.87
C ALA A 102 -21.69 15.27 -25.42
N LYS A 103 -20.43 14.96 -25.73
CA LYS A 103 -19.48 15.91 -26.32
C LYS A 103 -19.89 16.30 -27.74
N ALA A 104 -20.30 15.34 -28.59
CA ALA A 104 -20.79 15.61 -29.92
C ALA A 104 -22.09 16.44 -29.93
N ALA A 105 -22.96 16.28 -28.93
CA ALA A 105 -24.15 17.10 -28.77
C ALA A 105 -23.82 18.56 -28.39
N GLN A 106 -22.77 18.78 -27.59
CA GLN A 106 -22.29 20.13 -27.28
C GLN A 106 -21.50 20.78 -28.44
N GLU A 107 -20.73 19.99 -29.20
CA GLU A 107 -19.94 20.47 -30.36
C GLU A 107 -20.79 20.72 -31.62
N SER A 108 -22.01 20.19 -31.72
CA SER A 108 -22.92 20.51 -32.83
C SER A 108 -23.47 21.94 -32.78
N GLU A 109 -23.25 22.68 -31.68
CA GLU A 109 -23.45 24.14 -31.59
C GLU A 109 -22.21 24.98 -31.99
N ALA A 110 -21.03 24.37 -32.14
CA ALA A 110 -19.81 25.06 -32.55
C ALA A 110 -19.03 24.20 -33.56
N ALA A 111 -19.25 24.53 -34.86
CA ALA A 111 -18.47 24.19 -36.05
C ALA A 111 -17.49 22.98 -36.05
N GLN A 112 -17.80 22.02 -36.93
CA GLN A 112 -17.03 20.96 -37.54
C GLN A 112 -15.50 21.11 -37.57
N ALA A 113 -14.80 20.19 -36.90
CA ALA A 113 -13.46 19.76 -37.28
C ALA A 113 -13.38 18.21 -37.17
N PRO A 114 -12.98 17.49 -38.25
CA PRO A 114 -12.86 16.03 -38.22
C PRO A 114 -11.52 15.62 -37.63
N GLY A 115 -11.48 14.64 -36.73
CA GLY A 115 -10.28 13.88 -36.44
C GLY A 115 -9.77 13.86 -34.99
N ALA A 116 -10.61 13.63 -33.99
CA ALA A 116 -10.11 13.11 -32.71
C ALA A 116 -10.16 11.57 -32.77
N ALA A 117 -9.00 10.94 -32.89
CA ALA A 117 -8.86 9.50 -32.72
C ALA A 117 -9.39 9.12 -31.34
N THR A 118 -10.43 8.33 -31.31
CA THR A 118 -10.94 7.68 -30.10
C THR A 118 -9.85 6.76 -29.61
N THR A 119 -9.20 7.10 -28.50
CA THR A 119 -8.38 6.15 -27.77
C THR A 119 -9.32 5.08 -27.27
N GLU A 120 -9.32 3.89 -27.90
CA GLU A 120 -9.98 2.72 -27.34
C GLU A 120 -9.46 2.56 -25.92
N ALA A 121 -10.34 2.61 -24.95
CA ALA A 121 -10.00 2.21 -23.59
C ALA A 121 -9.55 0.75 -23.69
N GLY A 122 -8.26 0.49 -23.44
CA GLY A 122 -7.70 -0.85 -23.59
C GLY A 122 -8.47 -1.84 -22.71
N PHE A 123 -8.63 -3.07 -23.17
CA PHE A 123 -9.27 -4.12 -22.38
C PHE A 123 -8.53 -4.28 -21.04
N PRO A 124 -9.21 -4.21 -19.86
CA PRO A 124 -8.54 -4.16 -18.56
C PRO A 124 -7.74 -5.43 -18.28
N ARG A 125 -6.49 -5.29 -17.87
CA ARG A 125 -5.67 -6.44 -17.46
C ARG A 125 -6.19 -7.03 -16.16
N LEU A 126 -6.28 -8.36 -16.08
CA LEU A 126 -6.62 -9.10 -14.88
C LEU A 126 -5.36 -9.78 -14.31
N TRP A 127 -5.00 -9.42 -13.09
CA TRP A 127 -3.92 -10.05 -12.33
C TRP A 127 -4.50 -10.84 -11.17
N ILE A 128 -4.33 -12.17 -11.22
CA ILE A 128 -4.62 -13.09 -10.12
C ILE A 128 -3.34 -13.22 -9.29
N ILE A 129 -3.38 -12.76 -8.05
CA ILE A 129 -2.25 -12.84 -7.11
C ILE A 129 -2.51 -14.04 -6.20
N SER A 130 -1.77 -15.13 -6.39
CA SER A 130 -2.04 -16.42 -5.77
C SER A 130 -0.96 -16.84 -4.79
N ALA A 131 -1.31 -17.09 -3.53
CA ALA A 131 -0.38 -17.62 -2.53
C ALA A 131 0.04 -19.06 -2.83
N GLY A 132 -0.88 -19.88 -3.35
CA GLY A 132 -0.59 -21.24 -3.85
C GLY A 132 -0.37 -21.26 -5.35
N ARG A 133 0.15 -22.40 -5.88
CA ARG A 133 0.30 -22.58 -7.33
C ARG A 133 -0.95 -23.21 -7.92
N PRO A 134 -1.70 -22.50 -8.79
CA PRO A 134 -2.95 -22.97 -9.35
C PRO A 134 -2.72 -23.84 -10.60
N GLU A 135 -2.18 -25.04 -10.43
CA GLU A 135 -1.73 -25.94 -11.53
C GLU A 135 -2.81 -26.17 -12.58
N LEU A 136 -4.05 -26.43 -12.13
CA LEU A 136 -5.16 -26.69 -13.05
C LEU A 136 -5.53 -25.43 -13.87
N VAL A 137 -5.41 -24.24 -13.30
CA VAL A 137 -5.63 -22.97 -14.00
C VAL A 137 -4.55 -22.73 -15.02
N LEU A 138 -3.27 -22.85 -14.59
CA LEU A 138 -2.11 -22.68 -15.47
C LEU A 138 -2.21 -23.61 -16.69
N ALA A 139 -2.56 -24.88 -16.45
CA ALA A 139 -2.69 -25.88 -17.53
C ALA A 139 -3.89 -25.62 -18.44
N ARG A 140 -5.07 -25.29 -17.88
CA ARG A 140 -6.31 -25.13 -18.67
C ARG A 140 -6.40 -23.86 -19.48
N TYR A 141 -5.71 -22.78 -19.03
CA TYR A 141 -5.57 -21.55 -19.80
C TYR A 141 -4.26 -21.51 -20.61
N GLU A 142 -3.53 -22.64 -20.70
CA GLU A 142 -2.27 -22.76 -21.44
C GLU A 142 -1.32 -21.60 -21.14
N MET A 143 -1.24 -21.25 -19.84
CA MET A 143 -0.46 -20.09 -19.40
C MET A 143 1.02 -20.32 -19.60
N ARG A 144 1.72 -19.33 -20.11
CA ARG A 144 3.17 -19.33 -20.32
C ARG A 144 3.85 -18.57 -19.21
N SER A 145 5.01 -19.07 -18.77
CA SER A 145 5.89 -18.29 -17.90
C SER A 145 6.36 -17.02 -18.65
N MET A 146 6.36 -15.93 -17.94
CA MET A 146 6.89 -14.64 -18.44
C MET A 146 8.38 -14.48 -18.12
N ASP A 147 8.99 -15.47 -17.46
CA ASP A 147 10.41 -15.44 -17.09
C ASP A 147 11.30 -15.28 -18.34
N GLY A 148 12.24 -14.35 -18.27
CA GLY A 148 13.16 -14.03 -19.37
C GLY A 148 12.89 -12.71 -20.11
N ASP A 149 11.67 -12.19 -20.12
CA ASP A 149 11.32 -10.91 -20.76
C ASP A 149 11.36 -9.73 -19.77
N GLY A 150 12.31 -9.74 -18.84
CA GLY A 150 12.42 -8.76 -17.76
C GLY A 150 11.39 -8.99 -16.64
N TRP A 151 10.66 -10.10 -16.68
CA TRP A 151 9.85 -10.61 -15.57
C TRP A 151 10.64 -11.61 -14.74
N LEU A 152 10.28 -11.73 -13.47
CA LEU A 152 10.86 -12.71 -12.56
C LEU A 152 10.08 -14.05 -12.66
N PRO A 153 10.68 -15.17 -12.22
CA PRO A 153 9.93 -16.40 -12.00
C PRO A 153 8.67 -16.17 -11.16
N GLY A 154 7.63 -16.95 -11.41
CA GLY A 154 6.36 -16.82 -10.69
C GLY A 154 5.30 -15.98 -11.43
N PHE A 155 5.66 -15.27 -12.50
CA PHE A 155 4.72 -14.55 -13.35
C PHE A 155 4.29 -15.37 -14.57
N TRP A 156 3.00 -15.43 -14.81
CA TRP A 156 2.38 -16.22 -15.86
C TRP A 156 1.35 -15.41 -16.64
N GLN A 157 1.26 -15.65 -17.95
CA GLN A 157 0.26 -15.01 -18.80
C GLN A 157 -0.48 -16.04 -19.65
N ALA A 158 -1.78 -15.83 -19.87
CA ALA A 158 -2.55 -16.52 -20.88
C ALA A 158 -2.25 -15.91 -22.27
N ALA A 159 -2.90 -16.42 -23.32
CA ALA A 159 -2.85 -15.78 -24.64
C ALA A 159 -3.34 -14.32 -24.54
N ASP A 160 -2.73 -13.43 -25.32
CA ASP A 160 -2.91 -11.96 -25.20
C ASP A 160 -4.38 -11.51 -25.26
N GLY A 161 -5.22 -12.19 -26.04
CA GLY A 161 -6.65 -11.88 -26.14
C GLY A 161 -7.44 -12.04 -24.83
N HIS A 162 -6.88 -12.69 -23.80
CA HIS A 162 -7.53 -12.83 -22.49
C HIS A 162 -7.13 -11.75 -21.51
N ALA A 163 -6.01 -11.06 -21.73
CA ALA A 163 -5.41 -10.10 -20.80
C ALA A 163 -5.39 -10.63 -19.34
N LEU A 164 -5.18 -11.95 -19.19
CA LEU A 164 -5.20 -12.69 -17.93
C LEU A 164 -3.78 -13.06 -17.52
N HIS A 165 -3.41 -12.66 -16.30
CA HIS A 165 -2.10 -12.92 -15.71
C HIS A 165 -2.27 -13.57 -14.34
N VAL A 166 -1.29 -14.38 -13.95
CA VAL A 166 -1.21 -14.99 -12.62
C VAL A 166 0.17 -14.73 -12.02
N VAL A 167 0.20 -14.28 -10.78
CA VAL A 167 1.41 -14.21 -9.97
C VAL A 167 1.35 -15.32 -8.94
N VAL A 168 2.27 -16.28 -9.03
CA VAL A 168 2.43 -17.38 -8.05
C VAL A 168 3.44 -16.97 -7.01
N LEU A 169 2.98 -16.49 -5.87
CA LEU A 169 3.80 -15.83 -4.85
C LEU A 169 4.90 -16.72 -4.27
N ARG A 170 4.62 -18.04 -4.14
CA ARG A 170 5.61 -19.02 -3.65
C ARG A 170 6.77 -19.27 -4.61
N ASP A 171 6.60 -18.94 -5.90
CA ASP A 171 7.60 -19.15 -6.94
C ASP A 171 8.47 -17.90 -7.16
N LEU A 172 8.17 -16.79 -6.46
CA LEU A 172 8.95 -15.56 -6.53
C LEU A 172 10.32 -15.71 -5.86
N PRO A 173 11.39 -15.14 -6.44
CA PRO A 173 12.70 -15.13 -5.80
C PRO A 173 12.68 -14.31 -4.51
N GLU A 174 13.50 -14.70 -3.54
CA GLU A 174 13.62 -14.03 -2.23
C GLU A 174 14.55 -12.82 -2.34
N THR A 175 14.00 -11.71 -2.84
CA THR A 175 14.70 -10.42 -3.00
C THR A 175 13.88 -9.28 -2.40
N LEU A 176 14.52 -8.13 -2.15
CA LEU A 176 13.81 -6.94 -1.67
C LEU A 176 12.72 -6.46 -2.63
N ASP A 177 12.91 -6.64 -3.93
CA ASP A 177 11.95 -6.22 -4.95
C ASP A 177 10.65 -7.05 -4.90
N THR A 178 10.72 -8.31 -4.47
CA THR A 178 9.56 -9.20 -4.34
C THR A 178 8.99 -9.25 -2.93
N LEU A 179 9.59 -8.55 -1.97
CA LEU A 179 9.27 -8.64 -0.54
C LEU A 179 7.79 -8.38 -0.26
N PHE A 180 7.21 -7.30 -0.80
CA PHE A 180 5.81 -6.97 -0.58
C PHE A 180 4.84 -7.98 -1.21
N LEU A 181 5.16 -8.52 -2.39
CA LEU A 181 4.37 -9.59 -2.98
C LEU A 181 4.46 -10.86 -2.13
N ARG A 182 5.65 -11.22 -1.63
CA ARG A 182 5.83 -12.40 -0.76
C ARG A 182 5.13 -12.25 0.59
N LEU A 183 4.92 -11.02 1.09
CA LEU A 183 4.07 -10.77 2.27
C LEU A 183 2.61 -11.17 2.04
N LEU A 184 2.13 -11.16 0.78
CA LEU A 184 0.80 -11.66 0.40
C LEU A 184 0.78 -13.20 0.29
N GLY A 185 1.90 -13.87 0.43
CA GLY A 185 2.01 -15.31 0.38
C GLY A 185 1.38 -16.01 1.58
N ALA A 186 1.46 -17.33 1.59
CA ALA A 186 1.03 -18.16 2.70
C ALA A 186 2.18 -19.07 3.18
N GLY A 187 2.08 -19.59 4.40
CA GLY A 187 3.06 -20.52 4.97
C GLY A 187 4.48 -19.95 4.97
N ALA A 188 5.44 -20.73 4.50
CA ALA A 188 6.87 -20.37 4.50
C ALA A 188 7.17 -19.07 3.72
N THR A 189 6.48 -18.81 2.61
CA THR A 189 6.68 -17.59 1.81
C THR A 189 6.38 -16.33 2.62
N HIS A 190 5.23 -16.29 3.31
CA HIS A 190 4.86 -15.20 4.20
C HIS A 190 5.81 -15.06 5.38
N ARG A 191 6.13 -16.18 6.07
CA ARG A 191 7.02 -16.18 7.23
C ARG A 191 8.40 -15.60 6.92
N ARG A 192 9.03 -16.03 5.83
CA ARG A 192 10.34 -15.50 5.40
C ARG A 192 10.27 -14.02 5.08
N ALA A 193 9.22 -13.56 4.40
CA ALA A 193 9.04 -12.14 4.12
C ALA A 193 8.92 -11.30 5.40
N VAL A 194 8.21 -11.79 6.43
CA VAL A 194 8.12 -11.11 7.75
C VAL A 194 9.47 -11.08 8.45
N ILE A 195 10.23 -12.17 8.42
CA ILE A 195 11.59 -12.23 8.99
C ILE A 195 12.51 -11.22 8.28
N GLU A 196 12.43 -11.12 6.95
CA GLU A 196 13.18 -10.12 6.17
C GLU A 196 12.82 -8.69 6.57
N ILE A 197 11.51 -8.38 6.70
CA ILE A 197 11.07 -7.06 7.22
C ILE A 197 11.70 -6.80 8.59
N GLY A 198 11.72 -7.80 9.47
CA GLY A 198 12.33 -7.70 10.79
C GLY A 198 13.83 -7.42 10.79
N ALA A 199 14.54 -7.79 9.74
CA ALA A 199 15.97 -7.57 9.56
C ALA A 199 16.30 -6.23 8.88
N LEU A 200 15.32 -5.54 8.27
CA LEU A 200 15.55 -4.26 7.61
C LEU A 200 15.83 -3.12 8.61
N PRO A 201 16.59 -2.09 8.18
CA PRO A 201 16.71 -0.85 8.93
C PRO A 201 15.34 -0.25 9.26
N ARG A 202 15.19 0.25 10.49
CA ARG A 202 13.91 0.78 11.00
C ARG A 202 13.40 2.02 10.26
N ASP A 203 14.28 2.76 9.64
CA ASP A 203 14.04 3.95 8.82
C ASP A 203 13.82 3.61 7.34
N SER A 204 13.99 2.34 6.94
CA SER A 204 13.70 1.92 5.57
C SER A 204 12.21 2.08 5.24
N TRP A 205 11.91 2.54 4.03
CA TRP A 205 10.52 2.75 3.60
C TRP A 205 9.70 1.46 3.59
N GLN A 206 10.34 0.31 3.30
CA GLN A 206 9.70 -0.99 3.35
C GLN A 206 9.22 -1.33 4.76
N TYR A 207 10.09 -1.13 5.76
CA TYR A 207 9.74 -1.35 7.16
C TYR A 207 8.61 -0.42 7.62
N GLN A 208 8.72 0.88 7.29
CA GLN A 208 7.72 1.89 7.67
C GLN A 208 6.34 1.62 7.05
N LEU A 209 6.30 1.08 5.84
CA LEU A 209 5.06 0.73 5.16
C LEU A 209 4.46 -0.58 5.69
N ALA A 210 5.28 -1.63 5.88
CA ALA A 210 4.80 -2.95 6.25
C ALA A 210 4.33 -3.04 7.70
N MET A 211 5.01 -2.38 8.64
CA MET A 211 4.76 -2.56 10.08
C MET A 211 3.34 -2.19 10.53
N PRO A 212 2.74 -1.04 10.13
CA PRO A 212 1.37 -0.73 10.50
C PRO A 212 0.36 -1.77 10.00
N LEU A 213 0.60 -2.32 8.80
CA LEU A 213 -0.27 -3.33 8.20
C LEU A 213 -0.14 -4.68 8.89
N LEU A 214 1.09 -5.11 9.21
CA LEU A 214 1.34 -6.33 10.00
C LEU A 214 0.70 -6.25 11.39
N LEU A 215 0.79 -5.09 12.05
CA LEU A 215 0.12 -4.84 13.33
C LEU A 215 -1.40 -4.97 13.22
N ALA A 216 -2.00 -4.30 12.23
CA ALA A 216 -3.45 -4.37 12.01
C ALA A 216 -3.91 -5.81 11.75
N PHE A 217 -3.11 -6.57 10.99
CA PHE A 217 -3.37 -7.98 10.70
C PHE A 217 -3.27 -8.86 11.95
N ARG A 218 -2.26 -8.66 12.82
CA ARG A 218 -2.13 -9.40 14.09
C ARG A 218 -3.33 -9.21 15.02
N ILE A 219 -3.82 -7.98 15.16
CA ILE A 219 -4.97 -7.67 16.04
C ILE A 219 -6.18 -8.54 15.66
N GLN A 220 -6.27 -8.95 14.42
CA GLN A 220 -7.38 -9.73 13.89
C GLN A 220 -7.12 -11.24 13.83
N MET A 221 -5.88 -11.70 14.03
CA MET A 221 -5.54 -13.14 13.99
C MET A 221 -5.67 -13.77 15.38
N PRO A 222 -6.49 -14.83 15.53
CA PRO A 222 -6.55 -15.57 16.79
C PRO A 222 -5.23 -16.30 17.06
N PRO A 223 -4.79 -16.37 18.31
CA PRO A 223 -3.63 -17.17 18.72
C PRO A 223 -3.90 -18.67 18.45
N GLY A 224 -2.89 -19.42 18.02
CA GLY A 224 -2.95 -20.88 17.89
C GLY A 224 -3.02 -21.43 16.46
N LEU A 225 -2.71 -20.62 15.45
CA LEU A 225 -2.69 -21.03 14.02
C LEU A 225 -1.32 -21.52 13.53
N TYR A 226 -0.38 -21.73 14.42
CA TYR A 226 1.00 -22.07 14.10
C TYR A 226 1.26 -23.55 14.39
N ASP A 227 1.92 -24.19 13.45
CA ASP A 227 2.45 -25.54 13.61
C ASP A 227 3.77 -25.46 14.40
N ASP A 228 4.09 -26.44 15.26
CA ASP A 228 5.25 -26.43 16.17
C ASP A 228 6.62 -26.64 15.45
N SER A 229 6.79 -26.06 14.26
CA SER A 229 8.07 -26.13 13.54
C SER A 229 9.04 -25.05 14.03
N GLU A 230 10.37 -25.30 13.90
CA GLU A 230 11.42 -24.38 14.30
C GLU A 230 11.29 -23.02 13.57
N ASP A 231 10.85 -23.04 12.31
CA ASP A 231 10.53 -21.84 11.51
C ASP A 231 9.35 -21.05 12.10
N ASP A 232 8.38 -21.73 12.73
CA ASP A 232 7.22 -21.10 13.34
C ASP A 232 7.57 -20.42 14.67
N MET A 233 8.51 -20.98 15.44
CA MET A 233 9.02 -20.33 16.65
C MET A 233 9.78 -19.05 16.31
N GLN A 234 10.67 -19.07 15.33
CA GLN A 234 11.44 -17.90 14.88
C GLN A 234 10.52 -16.81 14.33
N TYR A 235 9.49 -17.17 13.59
CA TYR A 235 8.47 -16.25 13.07
C TYR A 235 7.70 -15.59 14.20
N THR A 236 7.22 -16.38 15.17
CA THR A 236 6.47 -15.88 16.32
C THR A 236 7.32 -14.94 17.17
N GLU A 237 8.56 -15.32 17.49
CA GLU A 237 9.50 -14.50 18.23
C GLU A 237 9.82 -13.18 17.49
N THR A 238 10.03 -13.27 16.18
CA THR A 238 10.27 -12.09 15.34
C THR A 238 9.08 -11.14 15.35
N LEU A 239 7.87 -11.65 15.18
CA LEU A 239 6.65 -10.85 15.24
C LEU A 239 6.46 -10.18 16.61
N GLU A 240 6.60 -10.93 17.71
CA GLU A 240 6.45 -10.39 19.06
C GLU A 240 7.44 -9.27 19.33
N ARG A 241 8.69 -9.46 18.95
CA ARG A 241 9.73 -8.42 19.06
C ARG A 241 9.37 -7.19 18.22
N LEU A 242 8.99 -7.36 16.95
CA LEU A 242 8.62 -6.26 16.06
C LEU A 242 7.43 -5.47 16.61
N TYR A 243 6.43 -6.15 17.17
CA TYR A 243 5.28 -5.51 17.77
C TYR A 243 5.63 -4.73 19.03
N ALA A 244 6.43 -5.32 19.93
CA ALA A 244 6.87 -4.65 21.14
C ALA A 244 7.67 -3.39 20.82
N GLU A 245 8.60 -3.46 19.88
CA GLU A 245 9.39 -2.31 19.42
C GLU A 245 8.53 -1.22 18.78
N TRP A 246 7.54 -1.61 17.98
CA TRP A 246 6.62 -0.66 17.34
C TRP A 246 5.71 0.03 18.36
N GLU A 247 5.10 -0.73 19.27
CA GLU A 247 4.26 -0.18 20.34
C GLU A 247 5.04 0.81 21.20
N GLN A 248 6.28 0.46 21.56
CA GLN A 248 7.14 1.34 22.34
C GLN A 248 7.40 2.65 21.59
N ARG A 249 7.73 2.59 20.31
CA ARG A 249 7.98 3.76 19.46
C ARG A 249 6.74 4.66 19.33
N VAL A 250 5.56 4.06 19.09
CA VAL A 250 4.30 4.81 18.99
C VAL A 250 4.00 5.51 20.33
N LYS A 251 4.25 4.82 21.46
CA LYS A 251 4.08 5.43 22.79
C LYS A 251 5.05 6.59 23.01
N GLU A 252 6.31 6.42 22.59
CA GLU A 252 7.33 7.49 22.68
C GLU A 252 6.97 8.69 21.82
N GLN A 253 6.63 8.46 20.54
CA GLN A 253 6.14 9.52 19.64
C GLN A 253 4.89 10.22 20.16
N GLY A 254 3.96 9.46 20.72
CA GLY A 254 2.76 10.02 21.35
C GLY A 254 3.09 10.88 22.58
N ARG A 255 4.05 10.49 23.41
CA ARG A 255 4.53 11.27 24.55
C ARG A 255 5.23 12.57 24.10
N GLU A 256 6.12 12.49 23.12
CA GLU A 256 6.78 13.65 22.56
C GLU A 256 5.78 14.65 21.98
N GLN A 257 4.80 14.17 21.21
CA GLN A 257 3.76 15.02 20.64
C GLN A 257 2.91 15.67 21.72
N ALA A 258 2.48 14.90 22.72
CA ALA A 258 1.75 15.45 23.87
C ALA A 258 2.55 16.49 24.63
N THR A 259 3.87 16.29 24.79
CA THR A 259 4.74 17.27 25.43
C THR A 259 4.85 18.55 24.60
N ARG A 260 4.98 18.46 23.28
CA ARG A 260 5.00 19.62 22.37
C ARG A 260 3.67 20.40 22.44
N ASP A 261 2.55 19.69 22.44
CA ASP A 261 1.23 20.30 22.54
C ASP A 261 1.03 21.03 23.87
N ASN A 262 1.54 20.45 24.97
CA ASN A 262 1.55 21.09 26.28
C ASN A 262 2.43 22.34 26.32
N ILE A 263 3.61 22.30 25.68
CA ILE A 263 4.51 23.46 25.54
C ILE A 263 3.79 24.60 24.81
N ILE A 264 3.15 24.28 23.66
CA ILE A 264 2.40 25.26 22.86
C ILE A 264 1.25 25.85 23.68
N GLY A 265 0.45 25.01 24.32
CA GLY A 265 -0.67 25.45 25.15
C GLY A 265 -0.24 26.34 26.32
N LEU A 266 0.82 25.95 27.03
CA LEU A 266 1.35 26.74 28.15
C LEU A 266 1.93 28.08 27.67
N TYR A 267 2.65 28.09 26.53
CA TYR A 267 3.15 29.32 25.94
C TYR A 267 2.00 30.26 25.58
N GLN A 268 0.96 29.74 24.89
CA GLN A 268 -0.20 30.52 24.49
C GLN A 268 -0.94 31.14 25.69
N ALA A 269 -1.08 30.36 26.76
CA ALA A 269 -1.74 30.83 27.98
C ALA A 269 -0.97 31.96 28.69
N ARG A 270 0.35 32.03 28.54
CA ARG A 270 1.21 32.96 29.26
C ARG A 270 1.67 34.17 28.44
N PHE A 271 1.93 33.97 27.16
CA PHE A 271 2.59 34.95 26.28
C PHE A 271 1.78 35.29 25.03
N GLY A 272 0.64 34.63 24.81
CA GLY A 272 -0.17 34.80 23.61
C GLY A 272 0.25 33.88 22.47
N SER A 273 -0.08 34.24 21.23
CA SER A 273 0.17 33.38 20.06
C SER A 273 1.67 33.07 19.91
N MET A 274 2.01 31.78 19.76
CA MET A 274 3.40 31.36 19.54
C MET A 274 3.82 31.70 18.11
N PRO A 275 4.96 32.40 17.91
CA PRO A 275 5.52 32.71 16.59
C PRO A 275 5.80 31.44 15.77
N GLU A 276 5.67 31.52 14.45
CA GLU A 276 5.81 30.36 13.55
C GLU A 276 7.24 29.81 13.52
N ASP A 277 8.23 30.68 13.57
CA ASP A 277 9.65 30.30 13.69
C ASP A 277 9.95 29.51 14.96
N MET A 278 9.35 29.89 16.08
CA MET A 278 9.47 29.19 17.36
C MET A 278 8.74 27.84 17.32
N ARG A 279 7.58 27.78 16.70
CA ARG A 279 6.84 26.52 16.47
C ARG A 279 7.65 25.57 15.58
N ALA A 280 8.23 26.08 14.50
CA ALA A 280 9.09 25.29 13.61
C ALA A 280 10.38 24.82 14.33
N ALA A 281 10.95 25.61 15.23
CA ALA A 281 12.08 25.21 16.04
C ALA A 281 11.72 24.09 17.03
N LEU A 282 10.54 24.18 17.66
CA LEU A 282 10.02 23.17 18.59
C LEU A 282 9.85 21.79 17.91
N THR A 283 9.46 21.74 16.64
CA THR A 283 9.34 20.48 15.90
C THR A 283 10.66 19.79 15.58
N ARG A 284 11.80 20.52 15.62
CA ARG A 284 13.14 19.98 15.39
C ARG A 284 13.75 19.35 16.64
N ILE A 285 13.24 19.66 17.82
CA ILE A 285 13.75 19.09 19.07
C ILE A 285 13.34 17.63 19.15
N ARG A 286 14.32 16.74 19.12
CA ARG A 286 14.16 15.28 19.20
C ARG A 286 14.41 14.72 20.60
N ASP A 287 15.07 15.50 21.45
CA ASP A 287 15.43 15.11 22.81
C ASP A 287 14.26 15.35 23.78
N GLU A 288 13.78 14.28 24.42
CA GLU A 288 12.68 14.34 25.41
C GLU A 288 13.06 15.22 26.61
N ASP A 289 14.33 15.15 27.06
CA ASP A 289 14.80 15.97 28.15
C ASP A 289 14.86 17.45 27.76
N GLY A 290 15.19 17.77 26.51
CA GLY A 290 15.12 19.11 25.94
C GLY A 290 13.70 19.66 25.95
N LEU A 291 12.72 18.88 25.52
CA LEU A 291 11.28 19.26 25.56
C LEU A 291 10.82 19.47 27.02
N ARG A 292 11.24 18.60 27.95
CA ARG A 292 10.88 18.70 29.35
C ARG A 292 11.49 19.95 30.01
N ARG A 293 12.76 20.25 29.73
CA ARG A 293 13.42 21.50 30.16
C ARG A 293 12.70 22.75 29.66
N LEU A 294 12.30 22.76 28.39
CA LEU A 294 11.52 23.84 27.81
C LEU A 294 10.17 24.06 28.51
N LEU A 295 9.47 22.95 28.83
CA LEU A 295 8.19 23.03 29.55
C LEU A 295 8.39 23.74 30.91
N ILE A 296 9.48 23.40 31.64
CA ILE A 296 9.82 24.02 32.91
C ILE A 296 10.18 25.52 32.71
N VAL A 297 11.01 25.85 31.73
CA VAL A 297 11.40 27.23 31.43
C VAL A 297 10.16 28.07 31.12
N ILE A 298 9.29 27.61 30.19
CA ILE A 298 8.05 28.30 29.85
C ILE A 298 7.12 28.43 31.07
N GLY A 299 7.11 27.44 31.96
CA GLY A 299 6.31 27.45 33.17
C GLY A 299 6.78 28.43 34.23
N THR A 300 8.10 28.72 34.30
CA THR A 300 8.71 29.45 35.41
C THR A 300 9.19 30.86 35.05
N THR A 301 9.68 31.08 33.79
CA THR A 301 10.19 32.41 33.36
C THR A 301 9.10 33.46 33.22
N ARG A 302 9.49 34.72 33.41
CA ARG A 302 8.62 35.88 33.16
C ARG A 302 9.00 36.65 31.88
N ALA A 303 10.17 36.37 31.33
CA ALA A 303 10.72 37.06 30.18
C ALA A 303 10.55 36.19 28.91
N LEU A 304 9.99 36.78 27.84
CA LEU A 304 9.83 36.11 26.56
C LEU A 304 11.16 35.78 25.88
N GLU A 305 12.20 36.62 26.14
CA GLU A 305 13.55 36.46 25.61
C GLU A 305 14.22 35.17 26.11
N ASP A 306 13.99 34.80 27.36
CA ASP A 306 14.52 33.56 27.96
C ASP A 306 13.94 32.32 27.28
N VAL A 307 12.62 32.37 26.96
CA VAL A 307 11.94 31.28 26.26
C VAL A 307 12.50 31.13 24.84
N SER A 308 12.66 32.24 24.13
CA SER A 308 13.20 32.26 22.76
C SER A 308 14.63 31.71 22.68
N THR A 309 15.43 32.00 23.73
CA THR A 309 16.80 31.51 23.84
C THR A 309 16.82 30.01 24.13
N ALA A 310 16.02 29.57 25.09
CA ALA A 310 15.91 28.14 25.44
C ALA A 310 15.43 27.26 24.29
N VAL A 311 14.47 27.76 23.47
CA VAL A 311 13.98 27.04 22.27
C VAL A 311 15.11 26.92 21.24
N ARG A 312 15.88 27.99 21.00
CA ARG A 312 17.00 27.96 20.03
C ARG A 312 18.14 27.04 20.48
N GLU A 313 18.46 27.06 21.75
CA GLU A 313 19.49 26.19 22.34
C GLU A 313 19.08 24.73 22.24
N ALA A 314 17.86 24.39 22.60
CA ALA A 314 17.32 23.03 22.50
C ALA A 314 17.21 22.53 21.04
N ALA A 315 16.89 23.42 20.10
CA ALA A 315 16.80 23.08 18.67
C ALA A 315 18.17 22.99 17.97
N GLY A 316 19.20 23.59 18.56
CA GLY A 316 20.58 23.54 18.04
C GLY A 316 21.45 22.45 18.65
N ALA A 317 21.00 21.78 19.70
CA ALA A 317 21.70 20.69 20.39
C ALA A 317 21.34 19.28 19.83
N GLY A 318 20.44 19.17 18.87
CA GLY A 318 20.01 17.97 18.11
C GLY A 318 20.44 18.13 16.66
#